data_6482b935893aaafe195ee68194fed9fd
#
_entry.id   6482b935893aaafe195ee68194fed9fd
#
_cell.length_a   1.000
_cell.length_b   1.000
_cell.length_c   1.000
_cell.angle_alpha   90.00
_cell.angle_beta   90.00
_cell.angle_gamma   90.00
#
_symmetry.space_group_name_H-M   'P 1'
#
loop_
_entity.id
_entity.type
_entity.pdbx_description
1 polymer ?
#
loop_
_entity_poly.entity_id
_entity_poly.type
_entity_poly.pdbx_seq_one_letter_code
_entity_poly.pdbx_strand_id
1 'polypeptide(L)'
;SGTIVDENNKAMANIVIYIKGTDIRVISDTDGYFSLPLKDTKDHVLITNSYNTVSAIRDIPAGEGNYEMDIQLSYKLLGLPEVDIVGAKPQSYNSDIANSATRMDIPVMEIPGTVGVATRKLLEDQQATTMTEAIRNLGGVKGGPSGEASNINEVFSSRGFSMTNSRNYFRNGVRYLKFSNDALSSIERIEILKGPASVLYGAVEPGGIINFITKPTLYTPRYGATIRYGSYDYKQASIDISGPLNAKKTIRYR
;
A
#
# COMPACT_ATOMS: atom_id res chain seq x y z
N SER A 1 28.93 -9.99 -25.71
CA SER A 1 27.67 -9.86 -26.45
C SER A 1 26.68 -10.92 -26.00
N GLY A 2 25.40 -10.78 -26.36
CA GLY A 2 24.39 -11.77 -26.02
C GLY A 2 23.00 -11.37 -26.47
N THR A 3 22.02 -12.23 -26.13
CA THR A 3 20.60 -11.97 -26.42
C THR A 3 19.79 -11.97 -25.13
N ILE A 4 18.71 -11.20 -25.12
CA ILE A 4 17.75 -11.14 -24.04
C ILE A 4 16.40 -11.63 -24.55
N VAL A 5 15.88 -12.65 -23.88
CA VAL A 5 14.62 -13.28 -24.24
C VAL A 5 13.67 -13.34 -23.02
N ASP A 6 12.39 -13.45 -23.28
CA ASP A 6 11.38 -13.74 -22.24
C ASP A 6 11.28 -15.23 -21.92
N GLU A 7 10.38 -15.61 -21.03
CA GLU A 7 10.12 -16.99 -20.63
C GLU A 7 9.64 -17.89 -21.79
N ASN A 8 9.16 -17.32 -22.88
CA ASN A 8 8.71 -17.99 -24.10
C ASN A 8 9.75 -17.95 -25.23
N ASN A 9 11.01 -17.60 -24.92
CA ASN A 9 12.11 -17.42 -25.87
C ASN A 9 11.86 -16.33 -26.94
N LYS A 10 11.02 -15.35 -26.63
CA LYS A 10 10.78 -14.20 -27.49
C LYS A 10 11.77 -13.07 -27.16
N ALA A 11 12.39 -12.50 -28.19
CA ALA A 11 13.34 -11.39 -28.05
C ALA A 11 12.75 -10.19 -27.29
N MET A 12 13.53 -9.60 -26.40
CA MET A 12 13.14 -8.45 -25.58
C MET A 12 13.97 -7.23 -25.94
N ALA A 13 13.32 -6.24 -26.55
CA ALA A 13 13.92 -4.96 -26.90
C ALA A 13 13.87 -3.95 -25.74
N ASN A 14 14.71 -2.92 -25.80
CA ASN A 14 14.74 -1.80 -24.86
C ASN A 14 15.06 -2.19 -23.39
N ILE A 15 15.77 -3.26 -23.20
CA ILE A 15 16.29 -3.66 -21.88
C ILE A 15 17.62 -2.94 -21.66
N VAL A 16 17.77 -2.25 -20.53
CA VAL A 16 19.01 -1.60 -20.15
C VAL A 16 19.92 -2.63 -19.47
N ILE A 17 21.12 -2.79 -20.01
CA ILE A 17 22.17 -3.66 -19.49
C ILE A 17 23.33 -2.78 -19.05
N TYR A 18 23.81 -2.95 -17.83
CA TYR A 18 24.93 -2.17 -17.31
C TYR A 18 25.84 -3.00 -16.42
N ILE A 19 27.09 -2.55 -16.29
CA ILE A 19 28.07 -3.16 -15.39
C ILE A 19 28.06 -2.43 -14.06
N LYS A 20 27.90 -3.18 -12.99
CA LYS A 20 27.88 -2.66 -11.63
C LYS A 20 29.15 -1.90 -11.29
N GLY A 21 29.01 -0.68 -10.83
CA GLY A 21 30.15 0.18 -10.44
C GLY A 21 30.86 0.89 -11.56
N THR A 22 30.31 0.87 -12.78
CA THR A 22 30.83 1.59 -13.95
C THR A 22 29.74 2.37 -14.66
N ASP A 23 30.12 3.30 -15.55
CA ASP A 23 29.19 4.03 -16.41
C ASP A 23 28.87 3.30 -17.71
N ILE A 24 29.36 2.06 -17.89
CA ILE A 24 29.17 1.27 -19.11
C ILE A 24 27.75 0.69 -19.10
N ARG A 25 26.94 1.11 -20.07
CA ARG A 25 25.57 0.65 -20.28
C ARG A 25 25.24 0.58 -21.76
N VAL A 26 24.39 -0.39 -22.11
CA VAL A 26 23.84 -0.57 -23.46
C VAL A 26 22.34 -0.91 -23.34
N ILE A 27 21.64 -0.83 -24.46
CA ILE A 27 20.22 -1.16 -24.56
C ILE A 27 20.09 -2.25 -25.63
N SER A 28 19.29 -3.28 -25.36
CA SER A 28 19.00 -4.34 -26.33
C SER A 28 18.19 -3.80 -27.51
N ASP A 29 18.51 -4.27 -28.72
CA ASP A 29 17.81 -3.94 -29.95
C ASP A 29 16.47 -4.71 -30.10
N THR A 30 15.84 -4.60 -31.28
CA THR A 30 14.56 -5.23 -31.60
C THR A 30 14.61 -6.76 -31.59
N ASP A 31 15.77 -7.34 -31.82
CA ASP A 31 16.03 -8.78 -31.81
C ASP A 31 16.56 -9.25 -30.47
N GLY A 32 16.54 -8.37 -29.44
CA GLY A 32 17.02 -8.66 -28.09
C GLY A 32 18.55 -8.70 -27.99
N TYR A 33 19.28 -8.39 -29.05
CA TYR A 33 20.74 -8.45 -29.07
C TYR A 33 21.35 -7.23 -28.34
N PHE A 34 22.44 -7.48 -27.63
CA PHE A 34 23.27 -6.44 -27.03
C PHE A 34 24.76 -6.75 -27.16
N SER A 35 25.55 -5.71 -27.26
CA SER A 35 27.01 -5.82 -27.25
C SER A 35 27.61 -4.78 -26.33
N LEU A 36 28.39 -5.24 -25.36
CA LEU A 36 28.93 -4.42 -24.28
C LEU A 36 30.46 -4.54 -24.29
N PRO A 37 31.19 -3.49 -24.70
CA PRO A 37 32.66 -3.53 -24.78
C PRO A 37 33.25 -3.46 -23.36
N LEU A 38 33.96 -4.48 -22.95
CA LEU A 38 34.77 -4.52 -21.73
C LEU A 38 36.18 -4.05 -22.07
N LYS A 39 36.74 -3.17 -21.26
CA LYS A 39 38.05 -2.55 -21.49
C LYS A 39 39.15 -3.17 -20.62
N ASP A 40 38.79 -4.03 -19.69
CA ASP A 40 39.74 -4.67 -18.78
C ASP A 40 39.41 -6.17 -18.61
N THR A 41 40.34 -6.89 -18.01
CA THR A 41 40.28 -8.35 -17.80
C THR A 41 39.86 -8.72 -16.39
N LYS A 42 39.12 -7.87 -15.68
CA LYS A 42 38.65 -8.13 -14.32
C LYS A 42 37.27 -8.76 -14.32
N ASP A 43 36.90 -9.37 -13.19
CA ASP A 43 35.55 -9.85 -12.95
C ASP A 43 34.55 -8.70 -12.97
N HIS A 44 33.45 -8.88 -13.69
CA HIS A 44 32.38 -7.89 -13.76
C HIS A 44 31.04 -8.50 -13.40
N VAL A 45 30.16 -7.69 -12.86
CA VAL A 45 28.77 -8.04 -12.57
C VAL A 45 27.86 -7.28 -13.53
N LEU A 46 27.20 -8.01 -14.41
CA LEU A 46 26.22 -7.48 -15.36
C LEU A 46 24.84 -7.47 -14.68
N ILE A 47 24.15 -6.35 -14.80
CA ILE A 47 22.79 -6.19 -14.27
C ILE A 47 21.88 -5.74 -15.41
N THR A 48 20.74 -6.40 -15.56
CA THR A 48 19.68 -5.97 -16.47
C THR A 48 18.60 -5.22 -15.69
N ASN A 49 18.10 -4.14 -16.26
CA ASN A 49 17.02 -3.37 -15.67
C ASN A 49 16.00 -2.94 -16.72
N SER A 50 14.73 -3.17 -16.42
CA SER A 50 13.61 -2.67 -17.22
C SER A 50 12.40 -2.46 -16.29
N TYR A 51 11.51 -1.57 -16.69
CA TYR A 51 10.35 -1.20 -15.88
C TYR A 51 9.41 -2.37 -15.58
N ASN A 52 9.33 -3.36 -16.47
CA ASN A 52 8.35 -4.47 -16.40
C ASN A 52 9.00 -5.85 -16.24
N THR A 53 10.28 -5.96 -15.94
CA THR A 53 10.96 -7.25 -15.80
C THR A 53 11.66 -7.39 -14.46
N VAL A 54 11.88 -8.62 -14.04
CA VAL A 54 12.76 -8.94 -12.92
C VAL A 54 14.19 -8.72 -13.35
N SER A 55 14.95 -7.93 -12.59
CA SER A 55 16.37 -7.71 -12.88
C SER A 55 17.14 -9.03 -12.78
N ALA A 56 17.92 -9.36 -13.79
CA ALA A 56 18.86 -10.46 -13.75
C ALA A 56 20.27 -9.95 -13.42
N ILE A 57 20.98 -10.72 -12.62
CA ILE A 57 22.38 -10.47 -12.27
C ILE A 57 23.19 -11.62 -12.79
N ARG A 58 24.26 -11.34 -13.53
CA ARG A 58 25.18 -12.33 -14.07
C ARG A 58 26.62 -11.90 -13.82
N ASP A 59 27.44 -12.84 -13.43
CA ASP A 59 28.88 -12.65 -13.26
C ASP A 59 29.58 -12.92 -14.58
N ILE A 60 30.49 -12.03 -14.94
CA ILE A 60 31.38 -12.16 -16.10
C ILE A 60 32.78 -12.38 -15.53
N PRO A 61 33.35 -13.59 -15.65
CA PRO A 61 34.66 -13.88 -15.10
C PRO A 61 35.76 -13.12 -15.86
N ALA A 62 36.85 -12.87 -15.19
CA ALA A 62 38.04 -12.28 -15.80
C ALA A 62 38.58 -13.19 -16.89
N GLY A 63 38.88 -12.61 -18.06
CA GLY A 63 39.49 -13.35 -19.18
C GLY A 63 39.57 -12.53 -20.44
N GLU A 64 40.47 -12.95 -21.35
CA GLU A 64 40.55 -12.38 -22.71
C GLU A 64 39.64 -13.19 -23.63
N GLY A 65 38.60 -12.56 -24.19
CA GLY A 65 37.73 -13.20 -25.18
C GLY A 65 36.34 -12.55 -25.29
N ASN A 66 35.63 -12.95 -26.34
CA ASN A 66 34.23 -12.59 -26.51
C ASN A 66 33.37 -13.56 -25.70
N TYR A 67 32.66 -13.06 -24.72
CA TYR A 67 31.64 -13.84 -24.02
C TYR A 67 30.31 -13.67 -24.71
N GLU A 68 29.65 -14.80 -25.04
CA GLU A 68 28.27 -14.84 -25.45
C GLU A 68 27.41 -15.28 -24.25
N MET A 69 26.36 -14.51 -23.98
CA MET A 69 25.52 -14.74 -22.81
C MET A 69 24.06 -14.50 -23.14
N ASP A 70 23.27 -15.55 -23.11
CA ASP A 70 21.83 -15.45 -23.23
C ASP A 70 21.21 -15.22 -21.86
N ILE A 71 20.37 -14.18 -21.78
CA ILE A 71 19.72 -13.77 -20.55
C ILE A 71 18.21 -13.94 -20.71
N GLN A 72 17.62 -14.86 -19.96
CA GLN A 72 16.17 -14.99 -19.88
C GLN A 72 15.65 -14.11 -18.77
N LEU A 73 14.68 -13.26 -19.09
CA LEU A 73 14.02 -12.39 -18.13
C LEU A 73 12.54 -12.76 -17.99
N SER A 74 12.08 -12.81 -16.76
CA SER A 74 10.67 -12.93 -16.46
C SER A 74 10.00 -11.56 -16.49
N TYR A 75 8.80 -11.47 -17.05
CA TYR A 75 7.99 -10.29 -16.84
C TYR A 75 7.66 -10.15 -15.36
N LYS A 76 7.93 -8.98 -14.82
CA LYS A 76 7.34 -8.61 -13.55
C LYS A 76 5.84 -8.45 -13.81
N LEU A 77 5.09 -9.52 -13.58
CA LEU A 77 3.65 -9.38 -13.48
C LEU A 77 3.41 -8.26 -12.47
N LEU A 78 2.79 -7.17 -12.91
CA LEU A 78 2.14 -6.20 -12.04
C LEU A 78 0.88 -6.84 -11.41
N GLY A 79 0.97 -8.10 -11.02
CA GLY A 79 0.21 -8.59 -9.92
C GLY A 79 0.69 -7.77 -8.74
N LEU A 80 -0.22 -7.09 -8.07
CA LEU A 80 0.00 -6.53 -6.75
C LEU A 80 0.94 -7.49 -6.03
N PRO A 81 2.11 -7.05 -5.53
CA PRO A 81 2.97 -7.95 -4.80
C PRO A 81 2.07 -8.60 -3.75
N GLU A 82 1.94 -9.90 -3.83
CA GLU A 82 1.40 -10.66 -2.73
C GLU A 82 2.35 -10.32 -1.59
N VAL A 83 1.92 -9.34 -0.79
CA VAL A 83 2.62 -9.00 0.44
C VAL A 83 2.37 -10.20 1.32
N ASP A 84 3.22 -11.19 1.17
CA ASP A 84 3.36 -12.23 2.16
C ASP A 84 3.85 -11.51 3.41
N ILE A 85 2.91 -11.12 4.25
CA ILE A 85 3.21 -10.61 5.60
C ILE A 85 3.64 -11.83 6.41
N VAL A 86 4.78 -12.37 6.06
CA VAL A 86 5.50 -13.34 6.87
C VAL A 86 6.26 -12.54 7.93
N GLY A 87 5.66 -12.43 9.05
CA GLY A 87 6.13 -11.66 10.19
C GLY A 87 5.28 -10.40 10.40
N ALA A 88 4.75 -10.23 11.58
CA ALA A 88 4.05 -9.01 11.95
C ALA A 88 5.01 -7.83 11.73
N LYS A 89 4.80 -7.06 10.65
CA LYS A 89 5.46 -5.77 10.48
C LYS A 89 5.27 -5.04 11.81
N PRO A 90 6.32 -4.55 12.47
CA PRO A 90 6.14 -3.86 13.74
C PRO A 90 5.07 -2.79 13.52
N GLN A 91 3.99 -2.86 14.26
CA GLN A 91 2.90 -1.92 14.14
C GLN A 91 3.45 -0.53 14.46
N SER A 92 3.38 0.37 13.51
CA SER A 92 3.89 1.74 13.62
C SER A 92 2.73 2.72 13.76
N TYR A 93 2.99 3.86 14.40
CA TYR A 93 2.06 5.00 14.40
C TYR A 93 1.99 5.66 13.02
N ASN A 94 3.05 5.53 12.22
CA ASN A 94 3.09 6.02 10.86
C ASN A 94 2.74 4.89 9.88
N SER A 95 1.97 5.22 8.87
CA SER A 95 1.73 4.33 7.74
C SER A 95 2.70 4.65 6.62
N ASP A 96 3.33 3.63 6.05
CA ASP A 96 4.21 3.80 4.90
C ASP A 96 3.41 3.97 3.60
N ILE A 97 2.16 3.48 3.58
CA ILE A 97 1.29 3.48 2.39
C ILE A 97 -0.09 4.06 2.69
N ALA A 98 -0.71 4.65 1.69
CA ALA A 98 -2.12 5.03 1.70
C ALA A 98 -2.72 4.89 0.30
N ASN A 99 -4.01 4.55 0.22
CA ASN A 99 -4.70 4.35 -1.06
C ASN A 99 -5.78 5.41 -1.35
N SER A 100 -6.14 6.23 -0.39
CA SER A 100 -7.22 7.22 -0.56
C SER A 100 -6.91 8.32 -1.56
N ALA A 101 -5.64 8.61 -1.83
CA ALA A 101 -5.27 9.68 -2.76
C ALA A 101 -5.27 9.24 -4.22
N THR A 102 -5.05 7.95 -4.51
CA THR A 102 -4.86 7.43 -5.88
C THR A 102 -5.69 6.20 -6.18
N ARG A 103 -6.38 5.63 -5.18
CA ARG A 103 -7.04 4.32 -5.20
C ARG A 103 -6.07 3.13 -5.42
N MET A 104 -4.80 3.36 -5.23
CA MET A 104 -3.74 2.35 -5.26
C MET A 104 -2.91 2.50 -3.99
N ASP A 105 -2.38 1.40 -3.49
CA ASP A 105 -1.46 1.43 -2.36
C ASP A 105 -0.11 1.98 -2.82
N ILE A 106 0.15 3.26 -2.54
CA ILE A 106 1.42 3.91 -2.84
C ILE A 106 2.05 4.48 -1.57
N PRO A 107 3.37 4.66 -1.55
CA PRO A 107 4.06 5.28 -0.43
C PRO A 107 3.49 6.67 -0.13
N VAL A 108 3.21 6.96 1.15
CA VAL A 108 2.63 8.24 1.58
C VAL A 108 3.46 9.43 1.13
N MET A 109 4.79 9.26 1.07
CA MET A 109 5.73 10.31 0.63
C MET A 109 5.68 10.61 -0.86
N GLU A 110 5.13 9.72 -1.68
CA GLU A 110 4.98 9.87 -3.13
C GLU A 110 3.60 10.42 -3.53
N ILE A 111 2.69 10.59 -2.56
CA ILE A 111 1.34 11.07 -2.80
C ILE A 111 1.37 12.59 -3.07
N PRO A 112 0.88 13.06 -4.23
CA PRO A 112 0.76 14.48 -4.54
C PRO A 112 -0.43 15.10 -3.79
N GLY A 113 -0.45 15.00 -2.48
CA GLY A 113 -1.56 15.47 -1.64
C GLY A 113 -1.29 15.31 -0.15
N THR A 114 -2.14 15.87 0.67
CA THR A 114 -2.00 15.76 2.12
C THR A 114 -2.90 14.64 2.63
N VAL A 115 -2.30 13.52 3.02
CA VAL A 115 -3.00 12.39 3.63
C VAL A 115 -2.61 12.27 5.10
N GLY A 116 -3.59 12.14 5.97
CA GLY A 116 -3.40 11.74 7.36
C GLY A 116 -3.84 10.29 7.54
N VAL A 117 -3.04 9.49 8.23
CA VAL A 117 -3.36 8.08 8.49
C VAL A 117 -3.34 7.81 9.98
N ALA A 118 -4.47 7.38 10.53
CA ALA A 118 -4.54 6.79 11.86
C ALA A 118 -4.41 5.27 11.75
N THR A 119 -3.27 4.74 12.14
CA THR A 119 -2.96 3.31 12.02
C THR A 119 -3.64 2.49 13.13
N ARG A 120 -3.75 1.18 12.95
CA ARG A 120 -4.29 0.27 13.97
C ARG A 120 -3.56 0.39 15.31
N LYS A 121 -2.23 0.48 15.26
CA LYS A 121 -1.40 0.67 16.47
C LYS A 121 -1.79 1.93 17.22
N LEU A 122 -1.98 3.05 16.50
CA LEU A 122 -2.39 4.30 17.11
C LEU A 122 -3.78 4.17 17.76
N LEU A 123 -4.75 3.54 17.08
CA LEU A 123 -6.11 3.33 17.60
C LEU A 123 -6.11 2.47 18.86
N GLU A 124 -5.29 1.43 18.91
CA GLU A 124 -5.20 0.51 20.04
C GLU A 124 -4.53 1.15 21.25
N ASP A 125 -3.41 1.85 21.06
CA ASP A 125 -2.68 2.49 22.15
C ASP A 125 -3.43 3.69 22.75
N GLN A 126 -4.20 4.39 21.91
CA GLN A 126 -5.12 5.43 22.39
C GLN A 126 -6.39 4.88 23.02
N GLN A 127 -6.63 3.56 22.88
CA GLN A 127 -7.89 2.92 23.28
C GLN A 127 -9.12 3.65 22.70
N ALA A 128 -8.99 4.17 21.47
CA ALA A 128 -10.02 4.95 20.83
C ALA A 128 -11.33 4.14 20.72
N THR A 129 -12.42 4.71 21.20
CA THR A 129 -13.77 4.15 21.14
C THR A 129 -14.64 4.87 20.14
N THR A 130 -14.33 6.14 19.89
CA THR A 130 -15.02 7.02 18.96
C THR A 130 -14.10 7.44 17.82
N MET A 131 -14.70 7.88 16.71
CA MET A 131 -13.95 8.39 15.58
C MET A 131 -13.20 9.69 15.93
N THR A 132 -13.81 10.56 16.73
CA THR A 132 -13.17 11.78 17.22
C THR A 132 -11.90 11.48 18.00
N GLU A 133 -11.91 10.47 18.84
CA GLU A 133 -10.70 10.02 19.54
C GLU A 133 -9.67 9.45 18.57
N ALA A 134 -10.11 8.64 17.60
CA ALA A 134 -9.24 8.01 16.62
C ALA A 134 -8.41 9.02 15.79
N ILE A 135 -9.00 10.17 15.45
CA ILE A 135 -8.35 11.15 14.57
C ILE A 135 -7.78 12.36 15.29
N ARG A 136 -7.95 12.49 16.62
CA ARG A 136 -7.55 13.68 17.38
C ARG A 136 -6.09 14.09 17.20
N ASN A 137 -5.22 13.14 16.88
CA ASN A 137 -3.78 13.38 16.66
C ASN A 137 -3.44 13.64 15.19
N LEU A 138 -4.43 13.61 14.29
CA LEU A 138 -4.21 13.94 12.88
C LEU A 138 -4.30 15.45 12.67
N GLY A 139 -3.19 16.09 12.35
CA GLY A 139 -3.15 17.55 12.10
C GLY A 139 -4.12 17.98 11.01
N GLY A 140 -4.75 19.15 11.17
CA GLY A 140 -5.62 19.76 10.16
C GLY A 140 -7.00 19.14 9.99
N VAL A 141 -7.40 18.27 10.92
CA VAL A 141 -8.76 17.71 11.02
C VAL A 141 -9.27 17.96 12.42
N LYS A 142 -10.51 18.40 12.53
CA LYS A 142 -11.19 18.61 13.81
C LYS A 142 -12.47 17.79 13.82
N GLY A 143 -12.66 16.96 14.83
CA GLY A 143 -13.89 16.25 15.11
C GLY A 143 -14.60 16.84 16.32
N GLY A 144 -15.90 16.66 16.37
CA GLY A 144 -16.70 17.06 17.49
C GLY A 144 -18.16 16.59 17.36
N PRO A 145 -18.94 16.67 18.43
CA PRO A 145 -20.35 16.37 18.35
C PRO A 145 -21.07 17.34 17.42
N SER A 146 -22.00 16.85 16.63
CA SER A 146 -22.82 17.67 15.76
C SER A 146 -24.01 18.26 16.52
N GLY A 147 -23.86 19.50 17.02
CA GLY A 147 -25.01 20.24 17.57
C GLY A 147 -25.70 19.63 18.79
N GLU A 148 -26.66 20.34 19.32
CA GLU A 148 -27.33 20.00 20.58
C GLU A 148 -28.25 18.78 20.56
N ALA A 149 -28.53 18.18 19.40
CA ALA A 149 -29.60 17.19 19.25
C ALA A 149 -29.17 15.76 18.96
N SER A 150 -27.90 15.47 18.67
CA SER A 150 -27.54 14.09 18.32
C SER A 150 -26.16 13.69 18.83
N ASN A 151 -26.15 13.01 19.95
CA ASN A 151 -25.02 12.24 20.43
C ASN A 151 -24.61 11.07 19.48
N ILE A 152 -25.24 10.98 18.31
CA ILE A 152 -25.13 9.84 17.40
C ILE A 152 -24.20 10.15 16.23
N ASN A 153 -24.05 11.41 15.85
CA ASN A 153 -23.28 11.78 14.67
C ASN A 153 -22.11 12.72 15.01
N GLU A 154 -20.92 12.20 14.87
CA GLU A 154 -19.71 13.03 14.90
C GLU A 154 -19.58 13.76 13.56
N VAL A 155 -19.37 15.06 13.61
CA VAL A 155 -19.07 15.88 12.44
C VAL A 155 -17.60 16.21 12.42
N PHE A 156 -16.99 16.06 11.27
CA PHE A 156 -15.59 16.39 11.07
C PHE A 156 -15.46 17.60 10.16
N SER A 157 -14.42 18.36 10.39
CA SER A 157 -14.04 19.46 9.51
C SER A 157 -12.57 19.37 9.15
N SER A 158 -12.23 19.73 7.93
CA SER A 158 -10.87 19.84 7.44
C SER A 158 -10.71 21.09 6.61
N ARG A 159 -9.63 21.82 6.85
CA ARG A 159 -9.34 23.09 6.13
C ARG A 159 -10.50 24.10 6.16
N GLY A 160 -11.29 24.12 7.24
CA GLY A 160 -12.44 25.01 7.40
C GLY A 160 -13.75 24.53 6.76
N PHE A 161 -13.74 23.40 6.06
CA PHE A 161 -14.94 22.82 5.47
C PHE A 161 -15.47 21.67 6.31
N SER A 162 -16.79 21.62 6.47
CA SER A 162 -17.46 20.51 7.12
C SER A 162 -17.48 19.29 6.21
N MET A 163 -17.16 18.12 6.76
CA MET A 163 -17.26 16.84 6.06
C MET A 163 -18.54 16.15 6.48
N THR A 164 -19.52 16.11 5.57
CA THR A 164 -20.85 15.59 5.86
C THR A 164 -20.93 14.07 5.70
N ASN A 165 -21.80 13.45 6.47
CA ASN A 165 -22.03 11.99 6.45
C ASN A 165 -22.42 11.45 5.08
N SER A 166 -23.10 12.23 4.26
CA SER A 166 -23.61 11.76 2.98
C SER A 166 -22.62 11.81 1.83
N ARG A 167 -21.52 12.57 1.97
CA ARG A 167 -20.64 12.86 0.84
C ARG A 167 -19.17 12.52 1.07
N ASN A 168 -18.66 12.65 2.28
CA ASN A 168 -17.23 12.61 2.56
C ASN A 168 -16.76 11.32 3.22
N TYR A 169 -17.67 10.38 3.51
CA TYR A 169 -17.33 9.11 4.16
C TYR A 169 -17.28 7.98 3.16
N PHE A 170 -16.21 7.21 3.25
CA PHE A 170 -15.94 6.04 2.40
C PHE A 170 -15.50 4.86 3.25
N ARG A 171 -15.81 3.66 2.78
CA ARG A 171 -15.30 2.40 3.34
C ARG A 171 -14.69 1.60 2.21
N ASN A 172 -13.39 1.31 2.31
CA ASN A 172 -12.60 0.67 1.25
C ASN A 172 -12.78 1.36 -0.13
N GLY A 173 -12.82 2.71 -0.14
CA GLY A 173 -13.00 3.50 -1.35
C GLY A 173 -14.42 3.60 -1.90
N VAL A 174 -15.40 2.93 -1.28
CA VAL A 174 -16.82 3.01 -1.67
C VAL A 174 -17.54 3.98 -0.74
N ARG A 175 -18.41 4.82 -1.30
CA ARG A 175 -19.18 5.78 -0.51
C ARG A 175 -20.03 5.08 0.54
N TYR A 176 -19.94 5.56 1.75
CA TYR A 176 -20.57 4.96 2.90
C TYR A 176 -21.40 6.00 3.67
N LEU A 177 -22.68 5.67 3.92
CA LEU A 177 -23.54 6.51 4.77
C LEU A 177 -23.33 6.11 6.22
N LYS A 178 -22.75 7.00 6.99
CA LYS A 178 -22.53 6.78 8.43
C LYS A 178 -23.77 7.21 9.19
N PHE A 179 -24.51 6.25 9.74
CA PHE A 179 -25.71 6.51 10.54
C PHE A 179 -25.50 6.35 12.05
N SER A 180 -24.37 5.80 12.45
CA SER A 180 -24.04 5.53 13.86
C SER A 180 -22.54 5.55 14.10
N ASN A 181 -22.12 5.46 15.35
CA ASN A 181 -20.71 5.27 15.66
C ASN A 181 -20.24 3.90 15.19
N ASP A 182 -19.33 3.90 14.23
CA ASP A 182 -18.75 2.68 13.72
C ASP A 182 -17.87 2.00 14.77
N ALA A 183 -17.98 0.69 14.87
CA ALA A 183 -17.08 -0.09 15.71
C ALA A 183 -15.68 -0.05 15.11
N LEU A 184 -14.76 0.65 15.75
CA LEU A 184 -13.35 0.75 15.32
C LEU A 184 -12.63 -0.61 15.37
N SER A 185 -13.24 -1.63 15.99
CA SER A 185 -12.71 -2.99 16.06
C SER A 185 -12.48 -3.65 14.70
N SER A 186 -13.31 -3.34 13.69
CA SER A 186 -13.21 -3.86 12.33
C SER A 186 -12.28 -3.05 11.43
N ILE A 187 -11.79 -1.90 11.89
CA ILE A 187 -10.99 -0.96 11.09
C ILE A 187 -9.51 -1.25 11.27
N GLU A 188 -8.78 -1.33 10.17
CA GLU A 188 -7.32 -1.45 10.15
C GLU A 188 -6.63 -0.10 10.24
N ARG A 189 -7.11 0.86 9.46
CA ARG A 189 -6.64 2.25 9.48
C ARG A 189 -7.71 3.19 8.97
N ILE A 190 -7.56 4.45 9.35
CA ILE A 190 -8.42 5.53 8.86
C ILE A 190 -7.53 6.46 8.06
N GLU A 191 -7.88 6.68 6.81
CA GLU A 191 -7.18 7.60 5.91
C GLU A 191 -8.02 8.83 5.70
N ILE A 192 -7.41 10.01 5.84
CA ILE A 192 -8.05 11.29 5.60
C ILE A 192 -7.29 12.01 4.51
N LEU A 193 -7.87 12.06 3.32
CA LEU A 193 -7.37 12.89 2.23
C LEU A 193 -7.90 14.30 2.41
N LYS A 194 -7.01 15.26 2.61
CA LYS A 194 -7.36 16.67 2.92
C LYS A 194 -7.36 17.52 1.67
N GLY A 195 -8.45 18.18 1.41
CA GLY A 195 -8.64 19.07 0.26
C GLY A 195 -9.47 18.45 -0.86
N PRO A 196 -9.53 19.06 -2.03
CA PRO A 196 -10.40 18.62 -3.12
C PRO A 196 -10.09 17.19 -3.56
N ALA A 197 -11.10 16.33 -3.55
CA ALA A 197 -10.98 14.91 -3.93
C ALA A 197 -12.02 14.48 -4.99
N SER A 198 -12.72 15.44 -5.60
CA SER A 198 -13.84 15.18 -6.51
C SER A 198 -13.45 14.40 -7.77
N VAL A 199 -12.21 14.50 -8.23
CA VAL A 199 -11.71 13.78 -9.41
C VAL A 199 -11.85 12.26 -9.23
N LEU A 200 -11.55 11.74 -8.03
CA LEU A 200 -11.59 10.30 -7.75
C LEU A 200 -12.87 9.86 -7.04
N TYR A 201 -13.50 10.76 -6.31
CA TYR A 201 -14.59 10.44 -5.39
C TYR A 201 -15.92 11.09 -5.74
N GLY A 202 -15.97 11.86 -6.85
CA GLY A 202 -17.17 12.53 -7.33
C GLY A 202 -17.57 13.71 -6.43
N ALA A 203 -18.87 13.91 -6.24
CA ALA A 203 -19.40 15.03 -5.45
C ALA A 203 -19.06 14.85 -3.96
N VAL A 204 -17.97 15.48 -3.52
CA VAL A 204 -17.51 15.56 -2.12
C VAL A 204 -17.29 17.00 -1.74
N GLU A 205 -17.41 17.32 -0.44
CA GLU A 205 -17.13 18.66 0.07
C GLU A 205 -15.61 18.96 -0.02
N PRO A 206 -15.22 20.24 -0.19
CA PRO A 206 -13.82 20.61 -0.41
C PRO A 206 -12.86 20.28 0.73
N GLY A 207 -13.37 19.95 1.91
CA GLY A 207 -12.57 19.52 3.07
C GLY A 207 -11.80 18.23 2.84
N GLY A 208 -12.28 17.41 1.90
CA GLY A 208 -11.65 16.10 1.60
C GLY A 208 -12.55 14.92 1.92
N ILE A 209 -11.94 13.76 2.12
CA ILE A 209 -12.66 12.53 2.44
C ILE A 209 -12.07 11.81 3.66
N ILE A 210 -12.90 11.01 4.30
CA ILE A 210 -12.51 10.07 5.34
C ILE A 210 -12.79 8.66 4.80
N ASN A 211 -11.76 7.84 4.71
CA ASN A 211 -11.86 6.49 4.19
C ASN A 211 -11.47 5.47 5.29
N PHE A 212 -12.41 4.63 5.64
CA PHE A 212 -12.23 3.53 6.60
C PHE A 212 -11.71 2.31 5.85
N ILE A 213 -10.50 1.91 6.13
CA ILE A 213 -9.92 0.68 5.60
C ILE A 213 -10.19 -0.43 6.60
N THR A 214 -10.93 -1.43 6.19
CA THR A 214 -11.23 -2.59 7.05
C THR A 214 -10.04 -3.53 7.13
N LYS A 215 -9.97 -4.28 8.21
CA LYS A 215 -8.94 -5.31 8.39
C LYS A 215 -8.98 -6.33 7.26
N PRO A 216 -7.87 -6.64 6.60
CA PRO A 216 -7.81 -7.65 5.54
C PRO A 216 -8.00 -9.06 6.09
N THR A 217 -8.45 -9.97 5.24
CA THR A 217 -8.45 -11.41 5.54
C THR A 217 -7.03 -11.95 5.52
N LEU A 218 -6.71 -12.89 6.40
CA LEU A 218 -5.36 -13.44 6.55
C LEU A 218 -5.21 -14.81 5.88
N TYR A 219 -4.00 -15.11 5.42
CA TYR A 219 -3.61 -16.42 4.86
C TYR A 219 -3.33 -17.47 5.95
N THR A 220 -3.12 -17.03 7.18
CA THR A 220 -2.90 -17.87 8.35
C THR A 220 -4.03 -17.68 9.35
N PRO A 221 -4.48 -18.73 10.05
CA PRO A 221 -5.48 -18.59 11.09
C PRO A 221 -5.00 -17.64 12.19
N ARG A 222 -5.86 -16.70 12.57
CA ARG A 222 -5.65 -15.78 13.69
C ARG A 222 -6.91 -15.68 14.50
N TYR A 223 -6.78 -15.78 15.81
CA TYR A 223 -7.83 -15.64 16.78
C TYR A 223 -7.47 -14.55 17.78
N GLY A 224 -8.38 -13.65 18.05
CA GLY A 224 -8.19 -12.59 19.02
C GLY A 224 -9.50 -12.32 19.75
N ALA A 225 -9.43 -12.11 21.06
CA ALA A 225 -10.54 -11.63 21.86
C ALA A 225 -10.06 -10.43 22.67
N THR A 226 -10.89 -9.41 22.77
CA THR A 226 -10.59 -8.21 23.55
C THR A 226 -11.80 -7.88 24.43
N ILE A 227 -11.57 -7.68 25.71
CA ILE A 227 -12.56 -7.19 26.65
C ILE A 227 -12.06 -5.84 27.16
N ARG A 228 -12.93 -4.84 27.14
CA ARG A 228 -12.67 -3.50 27.65
C ARG A 228 -13.67 -3.17 28.74
N TYR A 229 -13.16 -2.61 29.81
CA TYR A 229 -13.96 -2.08 30.90
C TYR A 229 -13.51 -0.66 31.19
N GLY A 230 -14.44 0.26 31.42
CA GLY A 230 -14.12 1.66 31.62
C GLY A 230 -15.08 2.38 32.59
N SER A 231 -14.84 3.66 32.78
CA SER A 231 -15.69 4.54 33.56
C SER A 231 -17.12 4.60 32.99
N TYR A 232 -18.09 5.00 33.80
CA TYR A 232 -19.51 5.10 33.44
C TYR A 232 -20.11 3.78 32.95
N ASP A 233 -19.68 2.66 33.56
CA ASP A 233 -20.14 1.29 33.26
C ASP A 233 -19.90 0.86 31.80
N TYR A 234 -18.87 1.46 31.16
CA TYR A 234 -18.48 1.08 29.79
C TYR A 234 -17.98 -0.36 29.79
N LYS A 235 -18.63 -1.19 28.99
CA LYS A 235 -18.27 -2.61 28.79
C LYS A 235 -18.29 -2.92 27.31
N GLN A 236 -17.21 -3.47 26.79
CA GLN A 236 -17.10 -3.90 25.41
C GLN A 236 -16.40 -5.24 25.32
N ALA A 237 -16.98 -6.17 24.57
CA ALA A 237 -16.32 -7.41 24.16
C ALA A 237 -16.24 -7.45 22.63
N SER A 238 -15.10 -7.86 22.08
CA SER A 238 -14.93 -8.05 20.66
C SER A 238 -14.13 -9.32 20.38
N ILE A 239 -14.48 -9.99 19.28
CA ILE A 239 -13.79 -11.18 18.78
C ILE A 239 -13.34 -10.88 17.35
N ASP A 240 -12.10 -11.22 17.05
CA ASP A 240 -11.50 -11.06 15.72
C ASP A 240 -10.94 -12.41 15.27
N ILE A 241 -11.59 -13.01 14.27
CA ILE A 241 -11.23 -14.33 13.75
C ILE A 241 -11.00 -14.19 12.25
N SER A 242 -9.85 -14.63 11.78
CA SER A 242 -9.51 -14.61 10.36
C SER A 242 -8.68 -15.81 9.96
N GLY A 243 -8.85 -16.27 8.72
CA GLY A 243 -8.05 -17.38 8.19
C GLY A 243 -8.55 -17.91 6.86
N PRO A 244 -7.85 -18.91 6.30
CA PRO A 244 -8.29 -19.60 5.10
C PRO A 244 -9.39 -20.63 5.40
N LEU A 245 -10.36 -20.75 4.52
CA LEU A 245 -11.42 -21.75 4.58
C LEU A 245 -11.02 -23.06 3.88
N ASN A 246 -10.09 -22.98 2.94
CA ASN A 246 -9.66 -24.14 2.16
C ASN A 246 -8.12 -24.31 2.19
N ALA A 247 -7.64 -25.53 1.90
CA ALA A 247 -6.21 -25.84 1.87
C ALA A 247 -5.41 -25.01 0.84
N LYS A 248 -6.05 -24.63 -0.27
CA LYS A 248 -5.43 -23.78 -1.31
C LYS A 248 -5.42 -22.29 -0.95
N LYS A 249 -5.98 -21.92 0.21
CA LYS A 249 -6.08 -20.53 0.70
C LYS A 249 -6.73 -19.53 -0.27
N THR A 250 -7.52 -20.01 -1.23
CA THR A 250 -8.21 -19.18 -2.21
C THR A 250 -9.46 -18.51 -1.62
N ILE A 251 -10.09 -19.14 -0.62
CA ILE A 251 -11.22 -18.60 0.12
C ILE A 251 -10.75 -18.28 1.53
N ARG A 252 -10.93 -17.03 1.93
CA ARG A 252 -10.52 -16.53 3.25
C ARG A 252 -11.70 -15.79 3.90
N TYR A 253 -11.73 -15.78 5.22
CA TYR A 253 -12.76 -15.10 6.02
C TYR A 253 -12.15 -14.19 7.06
N ARG A 254 -12.95 -13.24 7.50
CA ARG A 254 -12.75 -12.45 8.71
C ARG A 254 -14.07 -11.96 9.26
#